data_f7e93e2979cc6e6b88895204c342cb13
#
_entry.id   f7e93e2979cc6e6b88895204c342cb13
#
_cell.length_a   1.000
_cell.length_b   1.000
_cell.length_c   1.000
_cell.angle_alpha   90.00
_cell.angle_beta   90.00
_cell.angle_gamma   90.00
#
_symmetry.space_group_name_H-M   'P 1'
#
loop_
_entity.id
_entity.type
_entity.pdbx_description
1 polymer ?
#
loop_
_entity_poly.entity_id
_entity_poly.type
_entity_poly.pdbx_seq_one_letter_code
_entity_poly.pdbx_strand_id
1 'polypeptide(L)'
;MQVQEKPVINSSRKQVGYFSHLRIDEKHMGAILVTNQIGVPLEFKYTEPVVATRLHKILYGSVLERYLHETVIRERLGREVRSLPDYFIAPYEEKEFLGTVAEREMMAVQRCGLPPEEISGPFNRIREREAIIELEEDRVFLRLAFSTPDETRQHNMAAWLQEIARTMDVLEPLDRVASALTSLCGEAKRG
;
A
#
# COMPACT_ATOMS: atom_id res chain seq x y z
N MET A 1 -3.05 40.92 -22.32
CA MET A 1 -3.66 39.58 -22.43
C MET A 1 -2.58 38.56 -22.05
N GLN A 2 -2.49 38.22 -20.77
CA GLN A 2 -1.49 37.28 -20.29
C GLN A 2 -2.06 35.86 -20.47
N VAL A 3 -1.37 35.07 -21.30
CA VAL A 3 -1.64 33.65 -21.48
C VAL A 3 -1.07 32.95 -20.26
N GLN A 4 -1.95 32.45 -19.37
CA GLN A 4 -1.54 31.52 -18.34
C GLN A 4 -1.19 30.18 -19.00
N GLU A 5 0.11 29.89 -19.09
CA GLU A 5 0.57 28.56 -19.41
C GLU A 5 0.10 27.58 -18.33
N LYS A 6 -0.75 26.63 -18.71
CA LYS A 6 -1.04 25.46 -17.89
C LYS A 6 0.28 24.71 -17.66
N PRO A 7 0.59 24.30 -16.41
CA PRO A 7 1.78 23.50 -16.18
C PRO A 7 1.67 22.22 -17.01
N VAL A 8 2.63 22.02 -17.90
CA VAL A 8 2.83 20.76 -18.60
C VAL A 8 3.12 19.72 -17.52
N ILE A 9 2.20 18.83 -17.24
CA ILE A 9 2.38 17.68 -16.36
C ILE A 9 3.37 16.78 -17.09
N ASN A 10 4.63 16.88 -16.69
CA ASN A 10 5.71 16.06 -17.22
C ASN A 10 5.43 14.61 -16.83
N SER A 11 5.11 13.76 -17.81
CA SER A 11 4.65 12.37 -17.66
C SER A 11 5.74 11.38 -17.19
N SER A 12 6.84 11.88 -16.63
CA SER A 12 7.98 11.06 -16.15
C SER A 12 8.12 11.05 -14.62
N ARG A 13 7.19 11.60 -13.85
CA ARG A 13 7.26 11.56 -12.38
C ARG A 13 6.58 10.32 -11.86
N LYS A 14 7.39 9.40 -11.30
CA LYS A 14 6.88 8.21 -10.63
C LYS A 14 5.91 8.59 -9.51
N GLN A 15 4.83 7.83 -9.41
CA GLN A 15 3.83 7.96 -8.36
C GLN A 15 3.80 6.68 -7.53
N VAL A 16 3.64 6.83 -6.24
CA VAL A 16 3.58 5.74 -5.28
C VAL A 16 2.20 5.71 -4.64
N GLY A 17 1.52 4.59 -4.74
CA GLY A 17 0.26 4.34 -4.04
C GLY A 17 0.52 3.66 -2.70
N TYR A 18 -0.19 4.08 -1.67
CA TYR A 18 -0.19 3.46 -0.35
C TYR A 18 -1.60 3.05 -0.01
N PHE A 19 -1.77 1.81 0.37
CA PHE A 19 -3.05 1.29 0.85
C PHE A 19 -2.89 0.80 2.28
N SER A 20 -3.85 1.09 3.14
CA SER A 20 -3.91 0.52 4.47
C SER A 20 -5.36 0.29 4.89
N HIS A 21 -5.57 -0.80 5.61
CA HIS A 21 -6.82 -1.16 6.25
C HIS A 21 -6.65 -1.06 7.76
N LEU A 22 -7.63 -0.46 8.43
CA LEU A 22 -7.68 -0.34 9.87
C LEU A 22 -8.93 -1.04 10.41
N ARG A 23 -8.74 -1.88 11.40
CA ARG A 23 -9.83 -2.46 12.19
C ARG A 23 -9.74 -1.97 13.62
N ILE A 24 -10.79 -1.31 14.10
CA ILE A 24 -10.96 -0.92 15.51
C ILE A 24 -12.31 -1.46 15.98
N ASP A 25 -12.29 -2.36 16.94
CA ASP A 25 -13.47 -3.10 17.39
C ASP A 25 -14.12 -3.86 16.23
N GLU A 26 -15.38 -3.52 15.91
CA GLU A 26 -16.17 -4.09 14.82
C GLU A 26 -16.17 -3.21 13.56
N LYS A 27 -15.42 -2.09 13.56
CA LYS A 27 -15.37 -1.13 12.47
C LYS A 27 -14.16 -1.39 11.58
N HIS A 28 -14.40 -1.48 10.29
CA HIS A 28 -13.39 -1.60 9.25
C HIS A 28 -13.33 -0.31 8.42
N MET A 29 -12.15 0.20 8.19
CA MET A 29 -11.90 1.37 7.35
C MET A 29 -10.68 1.09 6.48
N GLY A 30 -10.62 1.72 5.32
CA GLY A 30 -9.41 1.72 4.51
C GLY A 30 -9.13 3.08 3.93
N ALA A 31 -7.88 3.30 3.55
CA ALA A 31 -7.48 4.49 2.84
C ALA A 31 -6.43 4.21 1.77
N ILE A 32 -6.42 5.08 0.77
CA ILE A 32 -5.39 5.18 -0.25
C ILE A 32 -4.79 6.58 -0.18
N LEU A 33 -3.46 6.63 -0.12
CA LEU A 33 -2.66 7.84 -0.32
C LEU A 33 -1.82 7.65 -1.57
N VAL A 34 -1.90 8.58 -2.52
CA VAL A 34 -0.96 8.62 -3.65
C VAL A 34 -0.01 9.78 -3.45
N THR A 35 1.28 9.51 -3.58
CA THR A 35 2.33 10.52 -3.49
C THR A 35 3.15 10.59 -4.78
N ASN A 36 3.91 11.66 -4.95
CA ASN A 36 5.01 11.67 -5.91
C ASN A 36 6.25 10.95 -5.32
N GLN A 37 7.31 10.86 -6.11
CA GLN A 37 8.57 10.19 -5.76
C GLN A 37 9.35 10.78 -4.57
N ILE A 38 8.94 11.94 -4.06
CA ILE A 38 9.52 12.59 -2.87
C ILE A 38 8.54 12.65 -1.70
N GLY A 39 7.46 11.86 -1.75
CA GLY A 39 6.49 11.71 -0.66
C GLY A 39 5.45 12.82 -0.52
N VAL A 40 5.37 13.77 -1.46
CA VAL A 40 4.33 14.81 -1.42
C VAL A 40 2.98 14.21 -1.81
N PRO A 41 1.93 14.40 -1.00
CA PRO A 41 0.59 13.90 -1.29
C PRO A 41 0.01 14.50 -2.58
N LEU A 42 -0.53 13.65 -3.43
CA LEU A 42 -1.24 14.01 -4.66
C LEU A 42 -2.73 13.74 -4.53
N GLU A 43 -3.09 12.63 -3.89
CA GLU A 43 -4.49 12.24 -3.68
C GLU A 43 -4.61 11.43 -2.40
N PHE A 44 -5.70 11.64 -1.64
CA PHE A 44 -6.07 10.84 -0.48
C PHE A 44 -7.54 10.46 -0.57
N LYS A 45 -7.85 9.17 -0.41
CA LYS A 45 -9.20 8.60 -0.38
C LYS A 45 -9.34 7.69 0.81
N TYR A 46 -10.51 7.67 1.43
CA TYR A 46 -10.81 6.77 2.55
C TYR A 46 -12.27 6.33 2.52
N THR A 47 -12.58 5.24 3.20
CA THR A 47 -13.95 4.77 3.37
C THR A 47 -14.51 5.26 4.70
N GLU A 48 -15.82 5.47 4.76
CA GLU A 48 -16.52 5.52 6.04
C GLU A 48 -16.34 4.20 6.80
N PRO A 49 -16.48 4.24 8.15
CA PRO A 49 -16.44 3.01 8.95
C PRO A 49 -17.52 2.01 8.52
N VAL A 50 -17.09 0.81 8.15
CA VAL A 50 -17.99 -0.30 7.79
C VAL A 50 -18.13 -1.23 8.98
N VAL A 51 -19.35 -1.52 9.40
CA VAL A 51 -19.67 -2.48 10.46
C VAL A 51 -20.45 -3.64 9.86
N ALA A 52 -19.93 -4.86 10.04
CA ALA A 52 -20.64 -6.05 9.61
C ALA A 52 -21.87 -6.31 10.49
N THR A 53 -23.04 -6.42 9.86
CA THR A 53 -24.28 -6.81 10.58
C THR A 53 -24.21 -8.26 11.05
N ARG A 54 -25.08 -8.63 12.01
CA ARG A 54 -25.21 -10.03 12.45
C ARG A 54 -25.49 -10.98 11.27
N LEU A 55 -26.30 -10.54 10.32
CA LEU A 55 -26.61 -11.33 9.12
C LEU A 55 -25.35 -11.53 8.25
N HIS A 56 -24.53 -10.49 8.06
CA HIS A 56 -23.27 -10.63 7.35
C HIS A 56 -22.35 -11.64 8.03
N LYS A 57 -22.23 -11.61 9.36
CA LYS A 57 -21.42 -12.56 10.13
C LYS A 57 -21.88 -14.01 9.94
N ILE A 58 -23.19 -14.24 9.87
CA ILE A 58 -23.79 -15.57 9.65
C ILE A 58 -23.55 -16.04 8.21
N LEU A 59 -23.81 -15.19 7.21
CA LEU A 59 -23.75 -15.56 5.80
C LEU A 59 -22.30 -15.74 5.29
N TYR A 60 -21.41 -14.89 5.71
CA TYR A 60 -20.00 -14.90 5.23
C TYR A 60 -19.08 -15.77 6.10
N GLY A 61 -19.43 -15.99 7.39
CA GLY A 61 -18.65 -16.84 8.29
C GLY A 61 -17.15 -16.46 8.29
N SER A 62 -16.30 -17.44 8.04
CA SER A 62 -14.82 -17.26 8.05
C SER A 62 -14.27 -16.40 6.92
N VAL A 63 -15.04 -16.16 5.84
CA VAL A 63 -14.59 -15.34 4.70
C VAL A 63 -14.99 -13.87 4.83
N LEU A 64 -15.70 -13.51 5.93
CA LEU A 64 -16.19 -12.15 6.12
C LEU A 64 -15.09 -11.09 6.12
N GLU A 65 -14.00 -11.34 6.82
CA GLU A 65 -12.89 -10.40 6.92
C GLU A 65 -12.25 -10.14 5.55
N ARG A 66 -12.01 -11.21 4.79
CA ARG A 66 -11.53 -11.11 3.41
C ARG A 66 -12.49 -10.33 2.52
N TYR A 67 -13.78 -10.60 2.60
CA TYR A 67 -14.81 -9.89 1.84
C TYR A 67 -14.84 -8.39 2.16
N LEU A 68 -14.79 -8.02 3.45
CA LEU A 68 -14.76 -6.62 3.86
C LEU A 68 -13.50 -5.92 3.37
N HIS A 69 -12.34 -6.55 3.52
CA HIS A 69 -11.06 -5.99 3.11
C HIS A 69 -10.97 -5.84 1.59
N GLU A 70 -11.24 -6.91 0.86
CA GLU A 70 -11.01 -6.96 -0.59
C GLU A 70 -12.13 -6.26 -1.38
N THR A 71 -13.39 -6.65 -1.14
CA THR A 71 -14.51 -6.18 -1.96
C THR A 71 -15.09 -4.87 -1.46
N VAL A 72 -15.35 -4.75 -0.17
CA VAL A 72 -16.05 -3.57 0.36
C VAL A 72 -15.11 -2.36 0.44
N ILE A 73 -13.84 -2.57 0.80
CA ILE A 73 -12.89 -1.47 1.04
C ILE A 73 -11.96 -1.27 -0.16
N ARG A 74 -11.13 -2.27 -0.49
CA ARG A 74 -10.08 -2.11 -1.51
C ARG A 74 -10.65 -1.84 -2.92
N GLU A 75 -11.63 -2.62 -3.38
CA GLU A 75 -12.23 -2.39 -4.70
C GLU A 75 -12.96 -1.05 -4.77
N ARG A 76 -13.66 -0.65 -3.71
CA ARG A 76 -14.34 0.64 -3.66
C ARG A 76 -13.35 1.79 -3.78
N LEU A 77 -12.28 1.78 -2.99
CA LEU A 77 -11.22 2.78 -3.05
C LEU A 77 -10.53 2.80 -4.42
N GLY A 78 -10.28 1.63 -5.00
CA GLY A 78 -9.69 1.50 -6.33
C GLY A 78 -10.55 2.13 -7.44
N ARG A 79 -11.89 2.15 -7.29
CA ARG A 79 -12.79 2.82 -8.23
C ARG A 79 -12.85 4.35 -8.05
N GLU A 80 -12.53 4.83 -6.85
CA GLU A 80 -12.61 6.25 -6.49
C GLU A 80 -11.28 6.99 -6.70
N VAL A 81 -10.14 6.27 -6.70
CA VAL A 81 -8.82 6.85 -6.94
C VAL A 81 -8.68 7.24 -8.41
N ARG A 82 -8.20 8.46 -8.65
CA ARG A 82 -8.00 9.03 -10.00
C ARG A 82 -6.55 8.99 -10.44
N SER A 83 -5.65 9.14 -9.48
CA SER A 83 -4.21 9.00 -9.71
C SER A 83 -3.87 7.53 -9.95
N LEU A 84 -3.05 7.25 -10.95
CA LEU A 84 -2.65 5.88 -11.30
C LEU A 84 -1.15 5.70 -10.95
N PRO A 85 -0.82 5.33 -9.71
CA PRO A 85 0.55 5.05 -9.33
C PRO A 85 1.09 3.82 -10.09
N ASP A 86 2.41 3.67 -10.11
CA ASP A 86 3.04 2.51 -10.75
C ASP A 86 2.68 1.23 -9.99
N TYR A 87 2.79 1.26 -8.66
CA TYR A 87 2.45 0.17 -7.74
C TYR A 87 1.86 0.71 -6.44
N PHE A 88 1.19 -0.19 -5.69
CA PHE A 88 0.71 0.10 -4.35
C PHE A 88 1.56 -0.62 -3.30
N ILE A 89 1.85 0.09 -2.21
CA ILE A 89 2.53 -0.42 -1.02
C ILE A 89 1.50 -0.54 0.10
N ALA A 90 1.53 -1.67 0.81
CA ALA A 90 0.72 -1.93 2.00
C ALA A 90 1.60 -2.34 3.18
N PRO A 91 1.12 -2.22 4.42
CA PRO A 91 1.79 -2.81 5.58
C PRO A 91 1.95 -4.32 5.41
N TYR A 92 3.07 -4.89 5.91
CA TYR A 92 3.37 -6.32 5.73
C TYR A 92 2.33 -7.25 6.38
N GLU A 93 1.66 -6.78 7.41
CA GLU A 93 0.57 -7.47 8.08
C GLU A 93 -0.60 -7.77 7.13
N GLU A 94 -0.75 -6.99 6.05
CA GLU A 94 -1.80 -7.17 5.05
C GLU A 94 -1.42 -8.14 3.92
N LYS A 95 -0.29 -8.82 4.00
CA LYS A 95 0.24 -9.71 2.94
C LYS A 95 -0.73 -10.80 2.48
N GLU A 96 -1.58 -11.30 3.36
CA GLU A 96 -2.58 -12.34 3.03
C GLU A 96 -3.76 -11.79 2.21
N PHE A 97 -3.89 -10.45 2.12
CA PHE A 97 -4.94 -9.77 1.38
C PHE A 97 -4.44 -9.03 0.13
N LEU A 98 -3.18 -9.27 -0.27
CA LEU A 98 -2.63 -8.63 -1.46
C LEU A 98 -3.40 -8.98 -2.73
N GLY A 99 -3.51 -8.01 -3.61
CA GLY A 99 -4.19 -8.13 -4.89
C GLY A 99 -3.83 -6.95 -5.78
N THR A 100 -4.83 -6.38 -6.45
CA THR A 100 -4.68 -5.17 -7.25
C THR A 100 -5.56 -4.05 -6.71
N VAL A 101 -5.12 -2.82 -6.91
CA VAL A 101 -5.92 -1.59 -6.70
C VAL A 101 -5.92 -0.84 -8.02
N ALA A 102 -7.10 -0.55 -8.58
CA ALA A 102 -7.22 0.10 -9.88
C ALA A 102 -6.32 -0.57 -10.95
N GLU A 103 -6.31 -1.92 -10.98
CA GLU A 103 -5.51 -2.75 -11.90
C GLU A 103 -3.98 -2.67 -11.69
N ARG A 104 -3.51 -1.99 -10.65
CA ARG A 104 -2.10 -1.91 -10.27
C ARG A 104 -1.77 -2.93 -9.20
N GLU A 105 -0.62 -3.59 -9.34
CA GLU A 105 -0.15 -4.59 -8.40
C GLU A 105 0.24 -3.98 -7.06
N MET A 106 0.07 -4.77 -6.01
CA MET A 106 0.42 -4.41 -4.64
C MET A 106 1.61 -5.21 -4.15
N MET A 107 2.39 -4.59 -3.28
CA MET A 107 3.37 -5.26 -2.43
C MET A 107 3.16 -4.87 -0.97
N ALA A 108 3.32 -5.82 -0.07
CA ALA A 108 3.37 -5.53 1.35
C ALA A 108 4.83 -5.43 1.79
N VAL A 109 5.13 -4.43 2.62
CA VAL A 109 6.52 -4.06 2.96
C VAL A 109 6.66 -3.84 4.45
N GLN A 110 7.78 -4.33 5.02
CA GLN A 110 8.24 -3.98 6.37
C GLN A 110 9.75 -3.90 6.43
N ARG A 111 10.27 -3.15 7.38
CA ARG A 111 11.67 -3.23 7.75
C ARG A 111 11.94 -4.58 8.42
N CYS A 112 13.05 -5.20 8.10
CA CYS A 112 13.54 -6.36 8.83
C CYS A 112 14.92 -6.06 9.42
N GLY A 113 15.25 -6.76 10.51
CA GLY A 113 16.58 -6.70 11.11
C GLY A 113 17.64 -7.28 10.16
N LEU A 114 18.86 -7.43 10.65
CA LEU A 114 19.96 -8.03 9.90
C LEU A 114 19.50 -9.35 9.26
N PRO A 115 19.75 -9.51 7.96
CA PRO A 115 19.36 -10.73 7.26
C PRO A 115 20.11 -11.93 7.83
N PRO A 116 19.57 -13.16 7.68
CA PRO A 116 20.34 -14.38 7.89
C PRO A 116 21.66 -14.34 7.11
N GLU A 117 22.71 -14.96 7.61
CA GLU A 117 24.05 -15.00 6.99
C GLU A 117 24.05 -15.48 5.53
N GLU A 118 22.99 -16.14 5.09
CA GLU A 118 22.79 -16.69 3.74
C GLU A 118 22.30 -15.67 2.71
N ILE A 119 22.00 -14.42 3.10
CA ILE A 119 21.49 -13.40 2.16
C ILE A 119 22.66 -12.72 1.44
N SER A 120 22.73 -12.95 0.14
CA SER A 120 23.74 -12.35 -0.74
C SER A 120 23.08 -11.67 -1.94
N GLY A 121 23.31 -10.34 -2.10
CA GLY A 121 22.85 -9.59 -3.25
C GLY A 121 21.59 -8.72 -2.99
N PRO A 122 21.22 -7.90 -3.99
CA PRO A 122 20.20 -6.87 -3.82
C PRO A 122 18.77 -7.39 -3.74
N PHE A 123 18.53 -8.65 -4.17
CA PHE A 123 17.22 -9.29 -4.14
C PHE A 123 17.38 -10.75 -3.75
N ASN A 124 16.79 -11.15 -2.64
CA ASN A 124 16.91 -12.51 -2.09
C ASN A 124 15.51 -13.10 -1.89
N ARG A 125 15.18 -14.08 -2.71
CA ARG A 125 13.90 -14.77 -2.63
C ARG A 125 13.86 -15.69 -1.41
N ILE A 126 12.79 -15.56 -0.59
CA ILE A 126 12.57 -16.40 0.59
C ILE A 126 11.51 -17.47 0.29
N ARG A 127 10.45 -17.08 -0.42
CA ARG A 127 9.32 -17.92 -0.82
C ARG A 127 8.83 -17.50 -2.20
N GLU A 128 7.86 -18.24 -2.74
CA GLU A 128 7.28 -17.97 -4.06
C GLU A 128 6.87 -16.49 -4.25
N ARG A 129 6.32 -15.87 -3.21
CA ARG A 129 5.83 -14.48 -3.24
C ARG A 129 6.49 -13.59 -2.19
N GLU A 130 7.61 -13.98 -1.63
CA GLU A 130 8.31 -13.19 -0.62
C GLU A 130 9.79 -13.08 -0.93
N ALA A 131 10.35 -11.89 -0.73
CA ALA A 131 11.77 -11.62 -0.87
C ALA A 131 12.27 -10.67 0.22
N ILE A 132 13.59 -10.62 0.41
CA ILE A 132 14.28 -9.56 1.14
C ILE A 132 15.11 -8.78 0.12
N ILE A 133 15.03 -7.47 0.20
CA ILE A 133 15.89 -6.56 -0.56
C ILE A 133 16.74 -5.72 0.38
N GLU A 134 17.93 -5.36 -0.10
CA GLU A 134 18.80 -4.39 0.55
C GLU A 134 18.61 -3.02 -0.10
N LEU A 135 18.45 -1.96 0.71
CA LEU A 135 18.50 -0.58 0.26
C LEU A 135 19.94 -0.08 0.39
N GLU A 136 20.49 0.48 -0.70
CA GLU A 136 21.92 0.76 -0.83
C GLU A 136 22.46 1.80 0.17
N GLU A 137 21.66 2.78 0.61
CA GLU A 137 22.18 3.94 1.34
C GLU A 137 22.47 3.70 2.82
N ASP A 138 21.74 2.77 3.51
CA ASP A 138 21.87 2.60 4.97
C ASP A 138 21.99 1.15 5.44
N ARG A 139 22.20 0.19 4.54
CA ARG A 139 22.11 -1.24 4.84
C ARG A 139 20.77 -1.61 5.52
N VAL A 140 19.70 -0.94 5.10
CA VAL A 140 18.35 -1.24 5.56
C VAL A 140 17.80 -2.39 4.73
N PHE A 141 17.30 -3.41 5.39
CA PHE A 141 16.67 -4.55 4.73
C PHE A 141 15.16 -4.42 4.81
N LEU A 142 14.50 -4.63 3.67
CA LEU A 142 13.05 -4.68 3.57
C LEU A 142 12.61 -6.09 3.22
N ARG A 143 11.64 -6.60 3.95
CA ARG A 143 10.91 -7.80 3.59
C ARG A 143 9.71 -7.43 2.77
N LEU A 144 9.57 -8.07 1.62
CA LEU A 144 8.51 -7.84 0.65
C LEU A 144 7.63 -9.08 0.53
N ALA A 145 6.32 -8.87 0.38
CA ALA A 145 5.40 -9.87 -0.14
C ALA A 145 4.72 -9.28 -1.38
N PHE A 146 4.47 -10.09 -2.40
CA PHE A 146 3.99 -9.66 -3.70
C PHE A 146 2.59 -10.21 -4.00
N SER A 147 1.75 -9.40 -4.66
CA SER A 147 0.44 -9.84 -5.16
C SER A 147 0.54 -10.87 -6.29
N THR A 148 1.64 -10.88 -7.01
CA THR A 148 1.89 -11.75 -8.18
C THR A 148 2.90 -12.86 -7.88
N PRO A 149 2.72 -14.06 -8.43
CA PRO A 149 3.74 -15.12 -8.41
C PRO A 149 4.80 -14.98 -9.51
N ASP A 150 4.61 -14.06 -10.48
CA ASP A 150 5.51 -13.84 -11.61
C ASP A 150 6.84 -13.23 -11.14
N GLU A 151 7.93 -13.98 -11.31
CA GLU A 151 9.27 -13.57 -10.85
C GLU A 151 9.77 -12.30 -11.51
N THR A 152 9.51 -12.12 -12.80
CA THR A 152 9.95 -10.94 -13.54
C THR A 152 9.26 -9.69 -12.99
N ARG A 153 7.95 -9.80 -12.72
CA ARG A 153 7.20 -8.69 -12.12
C ARG A 153 7.67 -8.40 -10.69
N GLN A 154 7.94 -9.44 -9.89
CA GLN A 154 8.49 -9.26 -8.54
C GLN A 154 9.84 -8.51 -8.56
N HIS A 155 10.75 -8.86 -9.47
CA HIS A 155 12.00 -8.16 -9.64
C HIS A 155 11.79 -6.69 -10.07
N ASN A 156 10.88 -6.44 -11.00
CA ASN A 156 10.55 -5.08 -11.44
C ASN A 156 9.97 -4.23 -10.29
N MET A 157 9.07 -4.82 -9.48
CA MET A 157 8.50 -4.16 -8.30
C MET A 157 9.57 -3.84 -7.26
N ALA A 158 10.48 -4.79 -7.00
CA ALA A 158 11.59 -4.60 -6.06
C ALA A 158 12.58 -3.52 -6.53
N ALA A 159 12.99 -3.57 -7.80
CA ALA A 159 13.88 -2.56 -8.39
C ALA A 159 13.25 -1.17 -8.38
N TRP A 160 11.95 -1.07 -8.69
CA TRP A 160 11.21 0.18 -8.59
C TRP A 160 11.18 0.71 -7.15
N LEU A 161 10.96 -0.16 -6.16
CA LEU A 161 10.95 0.24 -4.75
C LEU A 161 12.33 0.74 -4.30
N GLN A 162 13.41 0.05 -4.70
CA GLN A 162 14.78 0.49 -4.42
C GLN A 162 15.09 1.86 -5.03
N GLU A 163 14.59 2.14 -6.25
CA GLU A 163 14.77 3.45 -6.89
C GLU A 163 14.01 4.56 -6.13
N ILE A 164 12.77 4.32 -5.70
CA ILE A 164 11.99 5.28 -4.90
C ILE A 164 12.66 5.50 -3.54
N ALA A 165 13.18 4.45 -2.91
CA ALA A 165 13.85 4.53 -1.61
C ALA A 165 15.09 5.45 -1.60
N ARG A 166 15.69 5.74 -2.77
CA ARG A 166 16.76 6.74 -2.89
C ARG A 166 16.30 8.18 -2.74
N THR A 167 15.00 8.44 -2.85
CA THR A 167 14.45 9.79 -2.83
C THR A 167 13.59 10.08 -1.60
N MET A 168 13.14 9.03 -0.90
CA MET A 168 12.30 9.16 0.28
C MET A 168 12.31 7.88 1.13
N ASP A 169 11.94 7.99 2.40
CA ASP A 169 11.58 6.82 3.21
C ASP A 169 10.25 6.25 2.69
N VAL A 170 10.32 5.07 2.06
CA VAL A 170 9.16 4.43 1.42
C VAL A 170 8.10 3.91 2.40
N LEU A 171 8.43 3.81 3.70
CA LEU A 171 7.50 3.34 4.73
C LEU A 171 6.81 4.49 5.48
N GLU A 172 7.43 5.67 5.52
CA GLU A 172 6.87 6.83 6.24
C GLU A 172 5.43 7.18 5.80
N PRO A 173 5.06 7.14 4.48
CA PRO A 173 3.69 7.42 4.09
C PRO A 173 2.66 6.41 4.61
N LEU A 174 3.04 5.16 4.91
CA LEU A 174 2.14 4.21 5.58
C LEU A 174 1.77 4.69 6.99
N ASP A 175 2.72 5.26 7.73
CA ASP A 175 2.47 5.82 9.06
C ASP A 175 1.50 7.01 8.98
N ARG A 176 1.60 7.83 7.92
CA ARG A 176 0.65 8.92 7.67
C ARG A 176 -0.76 8.39 7.40
N VAL A 177 -0.89 7.35 6.58
CA VAL A 177 -2.19 6.72 6.30
C VAL A 177 -2.80 6.14 7.57
N ALA A 178 -2.02 5.40 8.37
CA ALA A 178 -2.48 4.82 9.64
C ALA A 178 -2.92 5.89 10.64
N SER A 179 -2.17 6.98 10.75
CA SER A 179 -2.50 8.12 11.61
C SER A 179 -3.78 8.83 11.15
N ALA A 180 -3.95 9.04 9.84
CA ALA A 180 -5.15 9.63 9.27
C ALA A 180 -6.39 8.75 9.52
N LEU A 181 -6.31 7.42 9.30
CA LEU A 181 -7.39 6.49 9.57
C LEU A 181 -7.77 6.47 11.04
N THR A 182 -6.79 6.51 11.95
CA THR A 182 -7.02 6.56 13.39
C THR A 182 -7.76 7.83 13.80
N SER A 183 -7.36 8.98 13.25
CA SER A 183 -8.03 10.27 13.50
C SER A 183 -9.48 10.24 13.03
N LEU A 184 -9.71 9.82 11.79
CA LEU A 184 -11.05 9.73 11.18
C LEU A 184 -11.97 8.78 11.96
N CYS A 185 -11.45 7.64 12.42
CA CYS A 185 -12.22 6.70 13.25
C CYS A 185 -12.58 7.29 14.61
N GLY A 186 -11.72 8.13 15.19
CA GLY A 186 -11.96 8.84 16.45
C GLY A 186 -13.02 9.93 16.34
N GLU A 187 -13.05 10.66 15.23
CA GLU A 187 -14.06 11.69 14.93
C GLU A 187 -15.45 11.07 14.73
N ALA A 188 -15.55 9.93 14.06
CA ALA A 188 -16.80 9.17 13.88
C ALA A 188 -17.39 8.61 15.19
N LYS A 189 -16.70 8.69 16.32
CA LYS A 189 -17.22 8.37 17.66
C LYS A 189 -17.86 9.55 18.37
N ARG A 190 -17.66 10.78 17.90
CA ARG A 190 -18.13 12.03 18.57
C ARG A 190 -19.37 12.66 17.94
N GLY A 191 -19.81 12.19 16.79
CA GLY A 191 -21.05 12.60 16.10
C GLY A 191 -22.12 11.55 16.24
#